data_c1355db436301b65a5af0cc83da7caee
#
_entry.id   c1355db436301b65a5af0cc83da7caee
#
_cell.length_a   1.000
_cell.length_b   1.000
_cell.length_c   1.000
_cell.angle_alpha   90.00
_cell.angle_beta   90.00
_cell.angle_gamma   90.00
#
_symmetry.space_group_name_H-M   'P 1'
#
loop_
_entity.id
_entity.type
_entity.pdbx_description
1 polymer ?
#
loop_
_entity_poly.entity_id
_entity_poly.type
_entity_poly.pdbx_seq_one_letter_code
_entity_poly.pdbx_strand_id
1 'polypeptide(L)'
;MEQVKEVKNYVHFHGAPSKGKILMVASSPSTSQQTGWPIGFWAAELTHPLRVFQEAGYDVELVSTEGGDLMMDGYSNPTDASGYSAHDIITLGYMQKPEFNAMLKNTKKLTTVDAKNYDAIFLVGGQGPMYTYKGNTELQKLFVDFYESGKPSAAVCHSTTLLLETKTSNGELLVKGKTWTGFADAEEEFADQAVGMKIQPYRIEDEARKIDGTNFKVAAPFSSYAIADGNLITGQQQNSGAAAAELLVQMLNK
;
A
#
# COMPACT_ATOMS: atom_id res chain seq x y z
N MET A 1 16.10 -23.36 -28.61
CA MET A 1 15.25 -22.22 -28.18
C MET A 1 14.81 -22.53 -26.76
N GLU A 2 15.51 -21.98 -25.78
CA GLU A 2 15.10 -22.07 -24.38
C GLU A 2 13.80 -21.23 -24.20
N GLN A 3 12.76 -21.91 -23.75
CA GLN A 3 11.55 -21.19 -23.32
C GLN A 3 11.93 -20.36 -22.09
N VAL A 4 11.94 -19.04 -22.24
CA VAL A 4 11.99 -18.12 -21.10
C VAL A 4 10.75 -18.42 -20.26
N LYS A 5 10.94 -19.07 -19.10
CA LYS A 5 9.87 -19.23 -18.11
C LYS A 5 9.45 -17.85 -17.67
N GLU A 6 8.20 -17.51 -17.97
CA GLU A 6 7.56 -16.29 -17.47
C GLU A 6 7.73 -16.23 -15.96
N VAL A 7 8.49 -15.24 -15.47
CA VAL A 7 8.65 -15.03 -14.03
C VAL A 7 7.31 -14.52 -13.51
N LYS A 8 6.57 -15.38 -12.84
CA LYS A 8 5.29 -15.03 -12.27
C LYS A 8 5.53 -14.20 -11.00
N ASN A 9 5.12 -12.93 -11.01
CA ASN A 9 5.24 -12.00 -9.87
C ASN A 9 4.20 -12.31 -8.76
N TYR A 10 3.91 -13.58 -8.54
CA TYR A 10 3.05 -14.03 -7.44
C TYR A 10 3.64 -15.23 -6.72
N VAL A 11 3.38 -15.31 -5.43
CA VAL A 11 3.86 -16.41 -4.59
C VAL A 11 2.70 -17.32 -4.24
N HIS A 12 2.82 -18.59 -4.63
CA HIS A 12 1.90 -19.65 -4.23
C HIS A 12 2.38 -20.27 -2.91
N PHE A 13 1.51 -20.39 -1.92
CA PHE A 13 1.79 -21.09 -0.68
C PHE A 13 1.21 -22.51 -0.69
N HIS A 14 2.15 -23.48 -0.62
CA HIS A 14 1.95 -24.86 -0.15
C HIS A 14 0.67 -25.60 -0.56
N GLY A 15 0.64 -26.22 -1.74
CA GLY A 15 -0.13 -27.44 -2.01
C GLY A 15 -1.64 -27.44 -1.84
N ALA A 16 -2.23 -26.40 -1.24
CA ALA A 16 -3.66 -26.21 -1.15
C ALA A 16 -4.15 -25.31 -2.30
N PRO A 17 -5.35 -25.52 -2.83
CA PRO A 17 -5.94 -24.60 -3.81
C PRO A 17 -6.01 -23.19 -3.23
N SER A 18 -5.66 -22.17 -4.03
CA SER A 18 -5.83 -20.77 -3.64
C SER A 18 -7.31 -20.46 -3.41
N LYS A 19 -7.59 -19.66 -2.37
CA LYS A 19 -8.96 -19.18 -2.08
C LYS A 19 -9.38 -18.03 -2.98
N GLY A 20 -8.43 -17.40 -3.67
CA GLY A 20 -8.63 -16.23 -4.51
C GLY A 20 -7.34 -15.44 -4.70
N LYS A 21 -7.43 -14.30 -5.37
CA LYS A 21 -6.26 -13.52 -5.77
C LYS A 21 -6.38 -12.07 -5.35
N ILE A 22 -5.39 -11.57 -4.63
CA ILE A 22 -5.32 -10.18 -4.15
C ILE A 22 -4.29 -9.43 -5.00
N LEU A 23 -4.66 -8.25 -5.47
CA LEU A 23 -3.76 -7.32 -6.13
C LEU A 23 -3.11 -6.41 -5.10
N MET A 24 -1.79 -6.41 -5.01
CA MET A 24 -1.04 -5.39 -4.29
C MET A 24 -0.41 -4.41 -5.28
N VAL A 25 -0.54 -3.11 -5.02
CA VAL A 25 0.05 -2.06 -5.84
C VAL A 25 1.08 -1.30 -5.01
N ALA A 26 2.31 -1.21 -5.50
CA ALA A 26 3.39 -0.45 -4.88
C ALA A 26 3.82 0.73 -5.78
N SER A 27 4.39 1.75 -5.15
CA SER A 27 5.01 2.86 -5.87
C SER A 27 6.22 2.39 -6.65
N SER A 28 6.32 2.73 -7.92
CA SER A 28 7.59 2.64 -8.65
C SER A 28 8.62 3.58 -8.03
N PRO A 29 9.92 3.28 -8.14
CA PRO A 29 10.98 4.16 -7.64
C PRO A 29 10.86 5.58 -8.17
N SER A 30 11.07 6.56 -7.30
CA SER A 30 11.04 7.98 -7.62
C SER A 30 12.09 8.74 -6.81
N THR A 31 12.12 10.05 -6.91
CA THR A 31 12.98 10.91 -6.10
C THR A 31 12.11 11.96 -5.41
N SER A 32 12.26 12.07 -4.10
CA SER A 32 11.60 13.11 -3.32
C SER A 32 12.09 14.50 -3.73
N GLN A 33 11.16 15.36 -4.10
CA GLN A 33 11.48 16.76 -4.42
C GLN A 33 11.78 17.59 -3.16
N GLN A 34 11.39 17.11 -1.97
CA GLN A 34 11.64 17.77 -0.70
C GLN A 34 13.04 17.47 -0.16
N THR A 35 13.44 16.20 -0.20
CA THR A 35 14.68 15.73 0.43
C THR A 35 15.79 15.38 -0.56
N GLY A 36 15.44 15.16 -1.85
CA GLY A 36 16.35 14.60 -2.85
C GLY A 36 16.62 13.10 -2.66
N TRP A 37 15.96 12.44 -1.73
CA TRP A 37 16.14 11.01 -1.49
C TRP A 37 15.51 10.15 -2.57
N PRO A 38 16.14 9.00 -2.89
CA PRO A 38 15.46 7.96 -3.62
C PRO A 38 14.35 7.37 -2.73
N ILE A 39 13.14 7.25 -3.27
CA ILE A 39 11.94 6.81 -2.57
C ILE A 39 11.18 5.76 -3.36
N GLY A 40 10.46 4.88 -2.65
CA GLY A 40 9.66 3.82 -3.22
C GLY A 40 8.52 3.43 -2.28
N PHE A 41 8.53 2.18 -1.80
CA PHE A 41 7.53 1.66 -0.87
C PHE A 41 8.12 1.38 0.51
N TRP A 42 7.29 1.43 1.55
CA TRP A 42 7.69 1.03 2.90
C TRP A 42 7.64 -0.49 3.06
N ALA A 43 8.75 -1.10 3.45
CA ALA A 43 8.92 -2.55 3.45
C ALA A 43 7.87 -3.31 4.27
N ALA A 44 7.62 -2.88 5.53
CA ALA A 44 6.63 -3.50 6.41
C ALA A 44 5.20 -3.43 5.85
N GLU A 45 4.89 -2.41 5.05
CA GLU A 45 3.56 -2.22 4.46
C GLU A 45 3.30 -3.13 3.24
N LEU A 46 4.35 -3.76 2.72
CA LEU A 46 4.24 -4.87 1.77
C LEU A 46 4.30 -6.22 2.49
N THR A 47 5.31 -6.44 3.32
CA THR A 47 5.61 -7.77 3.86
C THR A 47 4.62 -8.24 4.92
N HIS A 48 4.16 -7.35 5.81
CA HIS A 48 3.20 -7.72 6.85
C HIS A 48 1.82 -8.06 6.26
N PRO A 49 1.22 -7.26 5.35
CA PRO A 49 0.01 -7.66 4.64
C PRO A 49 0.19 -8.91 3.80
N LEU A 50 1.30 -9.03 3.07
CA LEU A 50 1.63 -10.21 2.27
C LEU A 50 1.59 -11.48 3.11
N ARG A 51 2.18 -11.45 4.31
CA ARG A 51 2.13 -12.55 5.27
C ARG A 51 0.69 -12.91 5.63
N VAL A 52 -0.15 -11.93 5.99
CA VAL A 52 -1.56 -12.15 6.34
C VAL A 52 -2.32 -12.82 5.20
N PHE A 53 -2.16 -12.32 3.96
CA PHE A 53 -2.83 -12.87 2.79
C PHE A 53 -2.39 -14.32 2.51
N GLN A 54 -1.10 -14.58 2.61
CA GLN A 54 -0.53 -15.91 2.39
C GLN A 54 -0.97 -16.91 3.46
N GLU A 55 -0.93 -16.53 4.75
CA GLU A 55 -1.41 -17.36 5.85
C GLU A 55 -2.92 -17.64 5.73
N ALA A 56 -3.70 -16.70 5.16
CA ALA A 56 -5.12 -16.89 4.89
C ALA A 56 -5.41 -17.75 3.64
N GLY A 57 -4.40 -18.06 2.82
CA GLY A 57 -4.51 -18.92 1.63
C GLY A 57 -4.86 -18.19 0.34
N TYR A 58 -4.58 -16.89 0.25
CA TYR A 58 -4.78 -16.09 -0.97
C TYR A 58 -3.48 -15.98 -1.78
N ASP A 59 -3.61 -16.02 -3.09
CA ASP A 59 -2.54 -15.64 -4.00
C ASP A 59 -2.40 -14.10 -4.01
N VAL A 60 -1.17 -13.64 -4.14
CA VAL A 60 -0.88 -12.21 -4.25
C VAL A 60 -0.12 -11.93 -5.52
N GLU A 61 -0.60 -10.97 -6.31
CA GLU A 61 0.16 -10.39 -7.41
C GLU A 61 0.56 -8.96 -7.06
N LEU A 62 1.85 -8.66 -7.19
CA LEU A 62 2.41 -7.34 -6.97
C LEU A 62 2.64 -6.66 -8.31
N VAL A 63 2.09 -5.45 -8.45
CA VAL A 63 2.31 -4.57 -9.59
C VAL A 63 2.79 -3.20 -9.12
N SER A 64 3.29 -2.39 -10.02
CA SER A 64 3.71 -1.03 -9.68
C SER A 64 3.13 0.01 -10.64
N THR A 65 3.23 1.28 -10.26
CA THR A 65 2.67 2.39 -11.04
C THR A 65 3.21 2.42 -12.47
N GLU A 66 4.51 2.20 -12.66
CA GLU A 66 5.15 2.26 -13.98
C GLU A 66 5.73 0.92 -14.46
N GLY A 67 5.62 -0.14 -13.65
CA GLY A 67 6.31 -1.41 -13.92
C GLY A 67 7.80 -1.35 -13.56
N GLY A 68 8.51 -2.45 -13.80
CA GLY A 68 9.95 -2.56 -13.55
C GLY A 68 10.29 -2.93 -12.10
N ASP A 69 11.54 -2.68 -11.72
CA ASP A 69 12.05 -3.02 -10.40
C ASP A 69 11.52 -2.09 -9.33
N LEU A 70 11.15 -2.64 -8.19
CA LEU A 70 10.74 -1.91 -7.01
C LEU A 70 11.91 -1.61 -6.08
N MET A 71 11.77 -0.55 -5.28
CA MET A 71 12.76 -0.13 -4.30
C MET A 71 12.07 0.18 -2.97
N MET A 72 12.64 -0.32 -1.87
CA MET A 72 12.23 0.03 -0.52
C MET A 72 12.72 1.43 -0.16
N ASP A 73 11.91 2.19 0.58
CA ASP A 73 12.39 3.39 1.26
C ASP A 73 13.53 3.04 2.22
N GLY A 74 14.60 3.84 2.25
CA GLY A 74 15.81 3.54 3.01
C GLY A 74 15.53 3.17 4.47
N TYR A 75 14.84 4.03 5.21
CA TYR A 75 14.48 3.79 6.62
C TYR A 75 13.59 2.57 6.85
N SER A 76 12.87 2.10 5.83
CA SER A 76 12.03 0.90 5.94
C SER A 76 12.80 -0.41 5.75
N ASN A 77 14.01 -0.33 5.19
CA ASN A 77 14.85 -1.50 4.99
C ASN A 77 15.50 -1.93 6.32
N PRO A 78 15.24 -3.14 6.85
CA PRO A 78 15.81 -3.59 8.13
C PRO A 78 17.35 -3.69 8.14
N THR A 79 17.98 -3.70 6.98
CA THR A 79 19.45 -3.74 6.86
C THR A 79 20.07 -2.37 6.61
N ASP A 80 19.26 -1.30 6.59
CA ASP A 80 19.76 0.06 6.43
C ASP A 80 20.63 0.49 7.61
N ALA A 81 21.64 1.30 7.33
CA ALA A 81 22.60 1.78 8.34
C ALA A 81 21.96 2.64 9.44
N SER A 82 20.78 3.22 9.20
CA SER A 82 20.03 3.96 10.24
C SER A 82 19.58 3.08 11.39
N GLY A 83 19.41 1.77 11.17
CA GLY A 83 18.86 0.83 12.14
C GLY A 83 17.37 1.07 12.49
N TYR A 84 16.69 2.02 11.83
CA TYR A 84 15.31 2.39 12.17
C TYR A 84 14.36 1.18 12.16
N SER A 85 14.41 0.36 11.11
CA SER A 85 13.59 -0.84 10.94
C SER A 85 14.29 -2.15 11.28
N ALA A 86 15.46 -2.12 11.95
CA ALA A 86 16.27 -3.32 12.24
C ALA A 86 15.52 -4.41 13.07
N HIS A 87 14.47 -4.02 13.78
CA HIS A 87 13.64 -4.91 14.57
C HIS A 87 12.55 -5.64 13.75
N ASP A 88 12.36 -5.30 12.46
CA ASP A 88 11.34 -5.92 11.61
C ASP A 88 11.80 -7.29 11.09
N ILE A 89 11.62 -8.30 11.95
CA ILE A 89 11.98 -9.69 11.65
C ILE A 89 11.14 -10.30 10.53
N ILE A 90 9.92 -9.78 10.29
CA ILE A 90 9.04 -10.27 9.21
C ILE A 90 9.65 -9.88 7.87
N THR A 91 9.97 -8.59 7.69
CA THR A 91 10.65 -8.12 6.47
C THR A 91 12.01 -8.80 6.27
N LEU A 92 12.82 -8.92 7.33
CA LEU A 92 14.10 -9.66 7.27
C LEU A 92 13.90 -11.09 6.77
N GLY A 93 12.87 -11.79 7.27
CA GLY A 93 12.53 -13.14 6.83
C GLY A 93 12.15 -13.22 5.35
N TYR A 94 11.39 -12.25 4.85
CA TYR A 94 11.04 -12.16 3.42
C TYR A 94 12.26 -11.86 2.55
N MET A 95 13.14 -10.95 2.96
CA MET A 95 14.35 -10.59 2.22
C MET A 95 15.31 -11.76 2.00
N GLN A 96 15.24 -12.81 2.85
CA GLN A 96 16.01 -14.04 2.69
C GLN A 96 15.40 -15.01 1.65
N LYS A 97 14.18 -14.76 1.18
CA LYS A 97 13.48 -15.65 0.24
C LYS A 97 13.72 -15.20 -1.21
N PRO A 98 14.30 -16.07 -2.07
CA PRO A 98 14.50 -15.75 -3.49
C PRO A 98 13.21 -15.35 -4.20
N GLU A 99 12.07 -15.97 -3.83
CA GLU A 99 10.76 -15.70 -4.41
C GLU A 99 10.29 -14.27 -4.13
N PHE A 100 10.51 -13.78 -2.90
CA PHE A 100 10.19 -12.40 -2.54
C PHE A 100 11.06 -11.40 -3.31
N ASN A 101 12.36 -11.68 -3.39
CA ASN A 101 13.27 -10.81 -4.15
C ASN A 101 12.93 -10.80 -5.65
N ALA A 102 12.52 -11.95 -6.21
CA ALA A 102 12.03 -12.03 -7.58
C ALA A 102 10.71 -11.26 -7.79
N MET A 103 9.82 -11.26 -6.79
CA MET A 103 8.56 -10.51 -6.82
C MET A 103 8.77 -9.00 -6.94
N LEU A 104 9.88 -8.46 -6.42
CA LEU A 104 10.24 -7.05 -6.51
C LEU A 104 10.87 -6.66 -7.85
N LYS A 105 11.13 -7.63 -8.74
CA LYS A 105 11.79 -7.42 -10.03
C LYS A 105 10.79 -7.48 -11.18
N ASN A 106 10.99 -6.60 -12.18
CA ASN A 106 10.20 -6.61 -13.42
C ASN A 106 8.68 -6.64 -13.16
N THR A 107 8.20 -5.89 -12.17
CA THR A 107 6.77 -5.82 -11.88
C THR A 107 5.99 -5.35 -13.10
N LYS A 108 4.76 -5.82 -13.26
CA LYS A 108 3.87 -5.33 -14.31
C LYS A 108 3.45 -3.90 -13.99
N LYS A 109 3.25 -3.11 -15.03
CA LYS A 109 2.64 -1.78 -14.90
C LYS A 109 1.14 -1.93 -14.55
N LEU A 110 0.63 -1.09 -13.65
CA LEU A 110 -0.78 -1.12 -13.20
C LEU A 110 -1.80 -1.06 -14.35
N THR A 111 -1.47 -0.39 -15.46
CA THR A 111 -2.36 -0.27 -16.63
C THR A 111 -2.58 -1.59 -17.38
N THR A 112 -1.80 -2.63 -17.09
CA THR A 112 -1.96 -3.97 -17.67
C THR A 112 -2.89 -4.86 -16.85
N VAL A 113 -3.43 -4.35 -15.74
CA VAL A 113 -4.28 -5.07 -14.81
C VAL A 113 -5.74 -4.96 -15.21
N ASP A 114 -6.46 -6.10 -15.18
CA ASP A 114 -7.93 -6.12 -15.21
C ASP A 114 -8.44 -6.48 -13.82
N ALA A 115 -9.17 -5.54 -13.18
CA ALA A 115 -9.76 -5.71 -11.85
C ALA A 115 -10.63 -6.96 -11.69
N LYS A 116 -11.18 -7.49 -12.81
CA LYS A 116 -12.02 -8.70 -12.82
C LYS A 116 -11.25 -9.96 -12.39
N ASN A 117 -9.94 -9.95 -12.57
CA ASN A 117 -9.08 -11.11 -12.28
C ASN A 117 -8.66 -11.21 -10.80
N TYR A 118 -9.13 -10.30 -9.95
CA TYR A 118 -8.75 -10.24 -8.54
C TYR A 118 -9.98 -10.06 -7.65
N ASP A 119 -9.87 -10.50 -6.41
CA ASP A 119 -10.93 -10.44 -5.41
C ASP A 119 -10.83 -9.19 -4.53
N ALA A 120 -9.65 -8.60 -4.42
CA ALA A 120 -9.41 -7.37 -3.64
C ALA A 120 -8.19 -6.61 -4.18
N ILE A 121 -8.09 -5.32 -3.77
CA ILE A 121 -6.92 -4.46 -4.00
C ILE A 121 -6.36 -3.94 -2.68
N PHE A 122 -5.03 -3.91 -2.57
CA PHE A 122 -4.30 -3.36 -1.42
C PHE A 122 -3.19 -2.42 -1.92
N LEU A 123 -3.28 -1.14 -1.56
CA LEU A 123 -2.28 -0.14 -1.90
C LEU A 123 -1.22 -0.06 -0.81
N VAL A 124 0.02 -0.36 -1.19
CA VAL A 124 1.21 -0.28 -0.33
C VAL A 124 1.62 1.18 -0.19
N GLY A 125 1.91 1.61 1.03
CA GLY A 125 2.38 2.97 1.28
C GLY A 125 3.91 3.10 1.21
N GLY A 126 4.43 4.06 1.94
CA GLY A 126 5.81 4.53 1.87
C GLY A 126 5.87 5.97 1.35
N GLN A 127 7.06 6.50 1.11
CA GLN A 127 7.21 7.89 0.67
C GLN A 127 6.84 8.08 -0.82
N GLY A 128 7.07 7.06 -1.65
CA GLY A 128 6.79 7.11 -3.08
C GLY A 128 5.34 7.49 -3.44
N PRO A 129 4.30 6.97 -2.78
CA PRO A 129 2.91 7.33 -3.04
C PRO A 129 2.61 8.83 -3.05
N MET A 130 3.28 9.64 -2.23
CA MET A 130 3.09 11.09 -2.21
C MET A 130 3.41 11.76 -3.56
N TYR A 131 4.17 11.08 -4.42
CA TYR A 131 4.62 11.58 -5.72
C TYR A 131 4.07 10.77 -6.90
N THR A 132 3.74 9.49 -6.69
CA THR A 132 3.35 8.56 -7.76
C THR A 132 1.87 8.18 -7.76
N TYR A 133 1.17 8.34 -6.61
CA TYR A 133 -0.26 8.07 -6.51
C TYR A 133 -1.09 9.34 -6.65
N LYS A 134 -0.61 10.47 -6.12
CA LYS A 134 -1.28 11.75 -6.31
C LYS A 134 -1.34 12.09 -7.80
N GLY A 135 -2.53 12.46 -8.29
CA GLY A 135 -2.77 12.76 -9.71
C GLY A 135 -2.74 11.55 -10.63
N ASN A 136 -2.55 10.33 -10.13
CA ASN A 136 -2.51 9.12 -10.95
C ASN A 136 -3.93 8.64 -11.27
N THR A 137 -4.49 9.15 -12.37
CA THR A 137 -5.86 8.85 -12.80
C THR A 137 -6.08 7.37 -13.14
N GLU A 138 -5.04 6.66 -13.59
CA GLU A 138 -5.11 5.23 -13.89
C GLU A 138 -5.25 4.41 -12.60
N LEU A 139 -4.49 4.76 -11.56
CA LEU A 139 -4.60 4.11 -10.25
C LEU A 139 -5.93 4.45 -9.57
N GLN A 140 -6.39 5.72 -9.66
CA GLN A 140 -7.71 6.12 -9.16
C GLN A 140 -8.81 5.30 -9.80
N LYS A 141 -8.78 5.20 -11.14
CA LYS A 141 -9.76 4.39 -11.89
C LYS A 141 -9.72 2.92 -11.45
N LEU A 142 -8.54 2.32 -11.39
CA LEU A 142 -8.39 0.92 -10.96
C LEU A 142 -8.96 0.72 -9.56
N PHE A 143 -8.64 1.60 -8.59
CA PHE A 143 -9.15 1.51 -7.22
C PHE A 143 -10.68 1.63 -7.17
N VAL A 144 -11.26 2.55 -7.95
CA VAL A 144 -12.72 2.72 -8.07
C VAL A 144 -13.37 1.50 -8.73
N ASP A 145 -12.77 0.89 -9.74
CA ASP A 145 -13.28 -0.34 -10.37
C ASP A 145 -13.43 -1.48 -9.34
N PHE A 146 -12.48 -1.64 -8.43
CA PHE A 146 -12.60 -2.57 -7.30
C PHE A 146 -13.69 -2.15 -6.32
N TYR A 147 -13.64 -0.90 -5.87
CA TYR A 147 -14.54 -0.37 -4.86
C TYR A 147 -16.01 -0.44 -5.30
N GLU A 148 -16.34 0.01 -6.51
CA GLU A 148 -17.72 0.00 -7.03
C GLU A 148 -18.21 -1.40 -7.39
N SER A 149 -17.30 -2.33 -7.63
CA SER A 149 -17.64 -3.76 -7.76
C SER A 149 -17.91 -4.46 -6.42
N GLY A 150 -17.89 -3.72 -5.30
CA GLY A 150 -18.11 -4.26 -3.96
C GLY A 150 -16.93 -5.06 -3.40
N LYS A 151 -15.78 -5.07 -4.09
CA LYS A 151 -14.58 -5.77 -3.64
C LYS A 151 -13.86 -4.99 -2.56
N PRO A 152 -13.26 -5.66 -1.55
CA PRO A 152 -12.43 -5.00 -0.55
C PRO A 152 -11.31 -4.18 -1.20
N SER A 153 -11.23 -2.90 -0.82
CA SER A 153 -10.31 -1.93 -1.41
C SER A 153 -9.57 -1.22 -0.29
N ALA A 154 -8.28 -1.55 -0.15
CA ALA A 154 -7.46 -1.12 0.98
C ALA A 154 -6.34 -0.14 0.57
N ALA A 155 -6.06 0.84 1.44
CA ALA A 155 -4.91 1.75 1.34
C ALA A 155 -4.32 1.99 2.74
N VAL A 156 -2.99 2.02 2.86
CA VAL A 156 -2.32 2.25 4.15
C VAL A 156 -1.30 3.37 4.06
N CYS A 157 -1.11 4.08 5.18
CA CYS A 157 -0.06 5.08 5.30
C CYS A 157 -0.20 6.18 4.23
N HIS A 158 0.90 6.56 3.57
CA HIS A 158 0.87 7.57 2.53
C HIS A 158 0.16 7.13 1.23
N SER A 159 -0.15 5.84 1.03
CA SER A 159 -0.98 5.45 -0.12
C SER A 159 -2.40 6.01 -0.05
N THR A 160 -2.87 6.39 1.14
CA THR A 160 -4.17 7.05 1.34
C THR A 160 -4.25 8.44 0.72
N THR A 161 -3.11 9.03 0.28
CA THR A 161 -3.10 10.26 -0.52
C THR A 161 -3.96 10.14 -1.78
N LEU A 162 -4.06 8.93 -2.37
CA LEU A 162 -4.93 8.67 -3.51
C LEU A 162 -6.38 9.07 -3.22
N LEU A 163 -6.85 8.82 -2.00
CA LEU A 163 -8.24 9.03 -1.59
C LEU A 163 -8.64 10.51 -1.49
N LEU A 164 -7.67 11.42 -1.35
CA LEU A 164 -7.93 12.87 -1.27
C LEU A 164 -8.60 13.42 -2.52
N GLU A 165 -8.44 12.78 -3.67
CA GLU A 165 -8.92 13.26 -4.96
C GLU A 165 -9.67 12.19 -5.78
N THR A 166 -9.70 10.95 -5.29
CA THR A 166 -10.40 9.86 -5.99
C THR A 166 -11.90 10.06 -5.99
N LYS A 167 -12.49 10.06 -7.18
CA LYS A 167 -13.93 10.18 -7.39
C LYS A 167 -14.52 8.88 -7.89
N THR A 168 -15.68 8.54 -7.37
CA THR A 168 -16.54 7.47 -7.86
C THR A 168 -17.15 7.83 -9.20
N SER A 169 -17.77 6.87 -9.87
CA SER A 169 -18.38 7.06 -11.21
C SER A 169 -19.46 8.14 -11.26
N ASN A 170 -20.09 8.45 -10.11
CA ASN A 170 -21.06 9.54 -9.98
C ASN A 170 -20.42 10.94 -9.84
N GLY A 171 -19.08 11.03 -9.79
CA GLY A 171 -18.31 12.28 -9.69
C GLY A 171 -18.09 12.81 -8.27
N GLU A 172 -18.62 12.13 -7.23
CA GLU A 172 -18.36 12.49 -5.84
C GLU A 172 -17.04 11.90 -5.35
N LEU A 173 -16.40 12.56 -4.37
CA LEU A 173 -15.22 12.00 -3.70
C LEU A 173 -15.59 10.68 -3.02
N LEU A 174 -14.77 9.64 -3.22
CA LEU A 174 -15.00 8.32 -2.65
C LEU A 174 -15.10 8.35 -1.13
N VAL A 175 -14.35 9.23 -0.48
CA VAL A 175 -14.34 9.40 0.98
C VAL A 175 -15.47 10.26 1.53
N LYS A 176 -16.34 10.81 0.68
CA LYS A 176 -17.52 11.56 1.15
C LYS A 176 -18.47 10.65 1.91
N GLY A 177 -18.82 11.02 3.13
CA GLY A 177 -19.62 10.20 4.04
C GLY A 177 -18.90 9.01 4.64
N LYS A 178 -17.60 8.84 4.39
CA LYS A 178 -16.81 7.71 4.89
C LYS A 178 -16.00 8.07 6.12
N THR A 179 -15.84 7.05 6.99
CA THR A 179 -14.85 7.07 8.07
C THR A 179 -13.59 6.37 7.59
N TRP A 180 -12.46 7.06 7.63
CA TRP A 180 -11.19 6.55 7.14
C TRP A 180 -10.00 7.14 7.89
N THR A 181 -8.82 6.59 7.67
CA THR A 181 -7.56 7.02 8.26
C THR A 181 -6.45 7.04 7.22
N GLY A 182 -5.35 7.65 7.56
CA GLY A 182 -4.11 7.70 6.77
C GLY A 182 -2.99 8.24 7.64
N PHE A 183 -1.84 8.54 7.05
CA PHE A 183 -0.69 9.01 7.81
C PHE A 183 -1.02 10.31 8.55
N ALA A 184 -0.79 10.31 9.87
CA ALA A 184 -1.23 11.39 10.75
C ALA A 184 -0.20 12.52 10.85
N ASP A 185 -0.67 13.74 11.12
CA ASP A 185 0.19 14.92 11.28
C ASP A 185 1.22 14.75 12.40
N ALA A 186 0.82 14.13 13.52
CA ALA A 186 1.73 13.87 14.64
C ALA A 186 2.87 12.90 14.27
N GLU A 187 2.62 11.98 13.33
CA GLU A 187 3.63 11.04 12.80
C GLU A 187 4.58 11.75 11.82
N GLU A 188 4.04 12.66 10.97
CA GLU A 188 4.85 13.51 10.11
C GLU A 188 5.74 14.46 10.92
N GLU A 189 5.20 15.07 11.97
CA GLU A 189 5.96 15.95 12.86
C GLU A 189 7.11 15.22 13.54
N PHE A 190 6.86 14.00 14.01
CA PHE A 190 7.89 13.16 14.57
C PHE A 190 9.00 12.86 13.55
N ALA A 191 8.62 12.47 12.32
CA ALA A 191 9.57 12.16 11.25
C ALA A 191 10.37 13.40 10.82
N ASP A 192 9.71 14.54 10.63
CA ASP A 192 10.34 15.83 10.28
C ASP A 192 11.35 16.26 11.34
N GLN A 193 11.00 16.13 12.63
CA GLN A 193 11.90 16.45 13.75
C GLN A 193 13.11 15.50 13.81
N ALA A 194 12.90 14.20 13.62
CA ALA A 194 13.96 13.20 13.64
C ALA A 194 15.00 13.43 12.54
N VAL A 195 14.56 13.91 11.38
CA VAL A 195 15.42 14.20 10.21
C VAL A 195 15.93 15.65 10.22
N GLY A 196 15.25 16.55 10.92
CA GLY A 196 15.59 17.98 10.98
C GLY A 196 15.13 18.77 9.75
N MET A 197 14.21 18.22 8.96
CA MET A 197 13.64 18.88 7.79
C MET A 197 12.25 18.32 7.45
N LYS A 198 11.44 19.10 6.74
CA LYS A 198 10.14 18.62 6.22
C LYS A 198 10.37 17.56 5.13
N ILE A 199 9.82 16.37 5.35
CA ILE A 199 10.01 15.22 4.44
C ILE A 199 8.98 15.21 3.32
N GLN A 200 7.70 15.44 3.65
CA GLN A 200 6.60 15.33 2.70
C GLN A 200 6.15 16.69 2.14
N PRO A 201 5.69 16.75 0.89
CA PRO A 201 5.25 18.01 0.25
C PRO A 201 4.02 18.61 0.92
N TYR A 202 3.15 17.79 1.52
CA TYR A 202 1.95 18.16 2.27
C TYR A 202 1.62 17.05 3.27
N ARG A 203 0.68 17.30 4.18
CA ARG A 203 0.20 16.32 5.15
C ARG A 203 -1.16 15.79 4.75
N ILE A 204 -1.33 14.48 4.81
CA ILE A 204 -2.59 13.81 4.40
C ILE A 204 -3.73 14.18 5.34
N GLU A 205 -3.49 14.21 6.65
CA GLU A 205 -4.50 14.58 7.64
C GLU A 205 -4.99 16.00 7.42
N ASP A 206 -4.09 16.98 7.23
CA ASP A 206 -4.42 18.36 6.92
C ASP A 206 -5.33 18.48 5.69
N GLU A 207 -5.01 17.76 4.60
CA GLU A 207 -5.82 17.78 3.38
C GLU A 207 -7.16 17.07 3.56
N ALA A 208 -7.15 15.91 4.25
CA ALA A 208 -8.36 15.15 4.53
C ALA A 208 -9.39 15.95 5.35
N ARG A 209 -8.92 16.72 6.35
CA ARG A 209 -9.79 17.55 7.19
C ARG A 209 -10.43 18.73 6.46
N LYS A 210 -9.96 19.09 5.26
CA LYS A 210 -10.56 20.11 4.39
C LYS A 210 -11.72 19.57 3.53
N ILE A 211 -11.87 18.24 3.47
CA ILE A 211 -12.93 17.61 2.66
C ILE A 211 -14.24 17.62 3.43
N ASP A 212 -15.21 18.35 2.91
CA ASP A 212 -16.55 18.42 3.52
C ASP A 212 -17.25 17.06 3.48
N GLY A 213 -17.85 16.70 4.61
CA GLY A 213 -18.65 15.47 4.72
C GLY A 213 -17.84 14.18 4.84
N THR A 214 -16.51 14.25 5.02
CA THR A 214 -15.70 13.10 5.38
C THR A 214 -15.47 13.00 6.89
N ASN A 215 -15.09 11.83 7.38
CA ASN A 215 -14.79 11.60 8.80
C ASN A 215 -13.39 10.98 8.94
N PHE A 216 -12.35 11.80 8.84
CA PHE A 216 -10.96 11.35 9.01
C PHE A 216 -10.65 11.14 10.50
N LYS A 217 -10.11 9.97 10.83
CA LYS A 217 -9.78 9.56 12.21
C LYS A 217 -8.31 9.20 12.33
N VAL A 218 -7.73 9.52 13.47
CA VAL A 218 -6.38 9.11 13.85
C VAL A 218 -6.38 8.48 15.23
N ALA A 219 -5.50 7.51 15.44
CA ALA A 219 -5.16 6.95 16.74
C ALA A 219 -3.85 7.56 17.27
N ALA A 220 -3.37 7.09 18.41
CA ALA A 220 -2.09 7.50 18.94
C ALA A 220 -0.97 7.22 17.92
N PRO A 221 0.04 8.11 17.82
CA PRO A 221 1.13 7.96 16.84
C PRO A 221 1.77 6.59 16.92
N PHE A 222 2.02 6.00 15.74
CA PHE A 222 2.65 4.69 15.53
C PHE A 222 1.97 3.49 16.20
N SER A 223 0.75 3.66 16.75
CA SER A 223 -0.07 2.52 17.17
C SER A 223 -0.76 1.89 15.96
N SER A 224 -0.88 0.57 15.93
CA SER A 224 -1.61 -0.11 14.86
C SER A 224 -3.08 0.34 14.85
N TYR A 225 -3.54 0.92 13.73
CA TYR A 225 -4.90 1.41 13.58
C TYR A 225 -5.38 1.26 12.14
N ALA A 226 -6.45 0.49 11.97
CA ALA A 226 -7.10 0.31 10.68
C ALA A 226 -8.61 0.43 10.82
N ILE A 227 -9.27 0.97 9.81
CA ILE A 227 -10.71 1.19 9.74
C ILE A 227 -11.26 0.52 8.49
N ALA A 228 -12.45 -0.06 8.62
CA ALA A 228 -13.28 -0.47 7.49
C ALA A 228 -14.61 0.28 7.51
N ASP A 229 -14.97 0.90 6.39
CA ASP A 229 -16.26 1.56 6.18
C ASP A 229 -16.86 1.07 4.86
N GLY A 230 -17.79 0.13 4.95
CA GLY A 230 -18.20 -0.68 3.82
C GLY A 230 -17.04 -1.55 3.35
N ASN A 231 -16.72 -1.49 2.06
CA ASN A 231 -15.58 -2.19 1.47
C ASN A 231 -14.31 -1.31 1.31
N LEU A 232 -14.35 -0.06 1.78
CA LEU A 232 -13.15 0.76 1.93
C LEU A 232 -12.44 0.38 3.22
N ILE A 233 -11.15 0.06 3.13
CA ILE A 233 -10.28 -0.24 4.27
C ILE A 233 -9.10 0.72 4.26
N THR A 234 -8.80 1.33 5.39
CA THR A 234 -7.64 2.22 5.51
C THR A 234 -6.83 1.92 6.77
N GLY A 235 -5.52 2.01 6.66
CA GLY A 235 -4.56 1.88 7.77
C GLY A 235 -3.73 3.16 7.94
N GLN A 236 -3.45 3.53 9.21
CA GLN A 236 -2.85 4.83 9.50
C GLN A 236 -1.40 4.94 9.05
N GLN A 237 -0.56 3.94 9.34
CA GLN A 237 0.89 3.99 9.07
C GLN A 237 1.48 2.56 9.03
N GLN A 238 2.82 2.44 9.02
CA GLN A 238 3.54 1.19 8.79
C GLN A 238 3.15 0.03 9.72
N ASN A 239 2.72 0.29 10.97
CA ASN A 239 2.30 -0.75 11.91
C ASN A 239 0.84 -1.18 11.70
N SER A 240 0.13 -0.55 10.76
CA SER A 240 -1.29 -0.80 10.47
C SER A 240 -1.52 -1.75 9.30
N GLY A 241 -0.46 -2.10 8.56
CA GLY A 241 -0.58 -2.92 7.35
C GLY A 241 -1.20 -4.29 7.60
N ALA A 242 -0.75 -5.00 8.64
CA ALA A 242 -1.32 -6.31 9.01
C ALA A 242 -2.80 -6.18 9.40
N ALA A 243 -3.16 -5.20 10.25
CA ALA A 243 -4.54 -4.99 10.68
C ALA A 243 -5.48 -4.66 9.50
N ALA A 244 -5.03 -3.85 8.53
CA ALA A 244 -5.78 -3.57 7.32
C ALA A 244 -5.96 -4.83 6.46
N ALA A 245 -4.93 -5.66 6.34
CA ALA A 245 -4.99 -6.93 5.62
C ALA A 245 -5.93 -7.94 6.30
N GLU A 246 -5.95 -8.02 7.63
CA GLU A 246 -6.87 -8.85 8.39
C GLU A 246 -8.33 -8.44 8.16
N LEU A 247 -8.64 -7.13 8.15
CA LEU A 247 -9.97 -6.63 7.80
C LEU A 247 -10.36 -7.00 6.37
N LEU A 248 -9.43 -6.92 5.42
CA LEU A 248 -9.65 -7.32 4.04
C LEU A 248 -9.98 -8.81 3.94
N VAL A 249 -9.18 -9.68 4.57
CA VAL A 249 -9.43 -11.13 4.61
C VAL A 249 -10.75 -11.46 5.27
N GLN A 250 -11.12 -10.78 6.35
CA GLN A 250 -12.42 -10.96 7.00
C GLN A 250 -13.59 -10.63 6.05
N MET A 251 -13.44 -9.63 5.19
CA MET A 251 -14.46 -9.30 4.18
C MET A 251 -14.56 -10.37 3.09
N LEU A 252 -13.43 -10.90 2.62
CA LEU A 252 -13.41 -11.95 1.60
C LEU A 252 -13.99 -13.29 2.09
N ASN A 253 -13.99 -13.53 3.40
CA ASN A 253 -14.49 -14.78 4.00
C ASN A 253 -15.97 -14.70 4.41
N LYS A 254 -16.67 -13.59 4.14
CA LYS A 254 -18.12 -13.43 4.39
C LYS A 254 -18.94 -13.93 3.22
#